data_1050869d4da16687dc5b79d5fbba8613
#
_entry.id   1050869d4da16687dc5b79d5fbba8613
#
_cell.length_a   1.000
_cell.length_b   1.000
_cell.length_c   1.000
_cell.angle_alpha   90.00
_cell.angle_beta   90.00
_cell.angle_gamma   90.00
#
_symmetry.space_group_name_H-M   'P 1'
#
loop_
_entity.id
_entity.type
_entity.pdbx_description
1 polymer ?
#
loop_
_entity_poly.entity_id
_entity_poly.type
_entity_poly.pdbx_seq_one_letter_code
_entity_poly.pdbx_strand_id
1 'polypeptide(L)'
;LSILEKKMIQFASVRCSEDAWQKRTKSARMVFRQVREMKEIMIATSNAHKVEEFTQMLAPLGYQVRSLLDLEEAIDIEENGTTFEENALIKARAAHERLHTAVISDDSGLAVDAMDGAPGVYSARFLGYDTDYATKNQYIIDQVKDKERGAQFVCAIGYVAEDGSEHVFTGIVRGEIAPQISGEKGFGYDPIFYYPPYHATLAEVSEEQKNAVSHRGRALAKLIAFLKGEGQ
;
A
#
# COMPACT_ATOMS: atom_id res chain seq x y z
N LEU A 1 6.50 5.01 -37.20
CA LEU A 1 6.53 6.20 -36.32
C LEU A 1 5.12 6.76 -36.15
N SER A 2 4.61 6.79 -34.93
CA SER A 2 3.29 7.32 -34.61
C SER A 2 3.21 8.83 -34.82
N ILE A 3 1.97 9.38 -34.95
CA ILE A 3 1.74 10.82 -35.10
C ILE A 3 2.33 11.64 -33.93
N LEU A 4 2.38 11.06 -32.74
CA LEU A 4 3.02 11.64 -31.55
C LEU A 4 4.56 11.73 -31.68
N GLU A 5 5.19 10.71 -32.23
CA GLU A 5 6.65 10.70 -32.48
C GLU A 5 7.04 11.79 -33.50
N LYS A 6 6.25 11.96 -34.56
CA LYS A 6 6.48 13.03 -35.57
C LYS A 6 6.32 14.42 -35.00
N LYS A 7 5.33 14.68 -34.13
CA LYS A 7 5.14 16.00 -33.49
C LYS A 7 6.25 16.33 -32.50
N MET A 8 6.79 15.37 -31.74
CA MET A 8 7.89 15.60 -30.81
C MET A 8 9.21 15.89 -31.54
N ILE A 9 9.45 15.29 -32.70
CA ILE A 9 10.65 15.56 -33.53
C ILE A 9 10.61 16.97 -34.11
N GLN A 10 9.44 17.50 -34.44
CA GLN A 10 9.29 18.87 -35.03
C GLN A 10 9.51 20.00 -34.03
N PHE A 11 9.34 19.76 -32.70
CA PHE A 11 9.63 20.74 -31.65
C PHE A 11 11.13 20.82 -31.25
N ALA A 12 11.95 19.85 -31.67
CA ALA A 12 13.36 19.75 -31.30
C ALA A 12 14.35 20.41 -32.27
N SER A 13 13.87 21.11 -33.28
CA SER A 13 14.74 21.70 -34.34
C SER A 13 15.31 23.09 -34.06
N VAL A 14 15.54 23.43 -32.77
CA VAL A 14 16.25 24.69 -32.45
C VAL A 14 17.64 24.34 -31.92
N ARG A 15 18.65 24.51 -32.82
CA ARG A 15 20.10 24.59 -32.56
C ARG A 15 20.62 23.80 -31.35
N CYS A 16 20.77 22.48 -31.51
CA CYS A 16 21.54 21.67 -30.58
C CYS A 16 22.60 20.88 -31.38
N SER A 17 23.81 20.69 -30.85
CA SER A 17 24.84 19.90 -31.49
C SER A 17 24.34 18.45 -31.68
N GLU A 18 24.81 17.74 -32.70
CA GLU A 18 24.43 16.35 -32.99
C GLU A 18 24.61 15.43 -31.77
N ASP A 19 25.63 15.66 -30.94
CA ASP A 19 25.89 14.92 -29.69
C ASP A 19 24.81 15.16 -28.61
N ALA A 20 24.30 16.38 -28.52
CA ALA A 20 23.21 16.69 -27.56
C ALA A 20 21.87 16.10 -28.02
N TRP A 21 21.65 16.04 -29.34
CA TRP A 21 20.49 15.39 -29.94
C TRP A 21 20.54 13.85 -29.74
N GLN A 22 21.69 13.24 -29.96
CA GLN A 22 21.89 11.80 -29.73
C GLN A 22 21.74 11.40 -28.24
N LYS A 23 22.24 12.24 -27.32
CA LYS A 23 22.04 12.01 -25.87
C LYS A 23 20.57 12.13 -25.47
N ARG A 24 19.83 13.12 -26.00
CA ARG A 24 18.39 13.29 -25.74
C ARG A 24 17.56 12.14 -26.32
N THR A 25 17.86 11.70 -27.53
CA THR A 25 17.15 10.55 -28.13
C THR A 25 17.49 9.23 -27.46
N LYS A 26 18.73 9.03 -26.98
CA LYS A 26 19.10 7.88 -26.13
C LYS A 26 18.35 7.90 -24.79
N SER A 27 18.31 9.06 -24.15
CA SER A 27 17.59 9.25 -22.87
C SER A 27 16.08 9.04 -23.05
N ALA A 28 15.48 9.62 -24.09
CA ALA A 28 14.07 9.40 -24.42
C ALA A 28 13.79 7.93 -24.74
N ARG A 29 14.63 7.25 -25.54
CA ARG A 29 14.49 5.81 -25.83
C ARG A 29 14.64 4.96 -24.59
N MET A 30 15.52 5.33 -23.66
CA MET A 30 15.72 4.62 -22.39
C MET A 30 14.51 4.76 -21.48
N VAL A 31 13.94 5.98 -21.40
CA VAL A 31 12.69 6.24 -20.66
C VAL A 31 11.50 5.49 -21.30
N PHE A 32 11.36 5.51 -22.64
CA PHE A 32 10.32 4.75 -23.35
C PHE A 32 10.50 3.23 -23.21
N ARG A 33 11.75 2.74 -23.20
CA ARG A 33 12.05 1.33 -22.96
C ARG A 33 11.71 0.94 -21.52
N GLN A 34 12.02 1.80 -20.53
CA GLN A 34 11.75 1.57 -19.13
C GLN A 34 10.23 1.56 -18.85
N VAL A 35 9.46 2.45 -19.48
CA VAL A 35 7.97 2.47 -19.41
C VAL A 35 7.35 1.23 -20.09
N ARG A 36 8.00 0.68 -21.12
CA ARG A 36 7.52 -0.50 -21.85
C ARG A 36 7.83 -1.83 -21.14
N GLU A 37 8.70 -1.82 -20.13
CA GLU A 37 9.11 -2.98 -19.33
C GLU A 37 8.51 -2.96 -17.91
N MET A 38 7.71 -1.95 -17.56
CA MET A 38 7.02 -1.91 -16.26
C MET A 38 5.96 -3.01 -16.23
N LYS A 39 6.04 -3.87 -15.23
CA LYS A 39 5.01 -4.88 -14.95
C LYS A 39 3.82 -4.19 -14.30
N GLU A 40 2.64 -4.39 -14.86
CA GLU A 40 1.41 -3.91 -14.24
C GLU A 40 1.03 -4.83 -13.08
N ILE A 41 0.60 -4.25 -11.95
CA ILE A 41 0.05 -4.98 -10.82
C ILE A 41 -1.27 -4.35 -10.37
N MET A 42 -2.32 -5.16 -10.31
CA MET A 42 -3.64 -4.73 -9.86
C MET A 42 -3.76 -4.92 -8.35
N ILE A 43 -4.22 -3.87 -7.65
CA ILE A 43 -4.49 -3.91 -6.21
C ILE A 43 -5.99 -3.75 -5.95
N ALA A 44 -6.61 -4.75 -5.33
CA ALA A 44 -8.01 -4.73 -4.95
C ALA A 44 -8.24 -3.86 -3.71
N THR A 45 -8.11 -2.55 -3.88
CA THR A 45 -8.42 -1.54 -2.87
C THR A 45 -8.94 -0.26 -3.50
N SER A 46 -9.90 0.40 -2.82
CA SER A 46 -10.38 1.75 -3.11
C SER A 46 -9.81 2.81 -2.15
N ASN A 47 -8.91 2.42 -1.24
CA ASN A 47 -8.28 3.34 -0.29
C ASN A 47 -7.08 4.02 -0.95
N ALA A 48 -7.21 5.33 -1.26
CA ALA A 48 -6.17 6.10 -1.94
C ALA A 48 -4.83 6.12 -1.19
N HIS A 49 -4.83 6.17 0.15
CA HIS A 49 -3.59 6.14 0.94
C HIS A 49 -2.86 4.79 0.81
N LYS A 50 -3.60 3.68 0.77
CA LYS A 50 -3.00 2.36 0.52
C LYS A 50 -2.40 2.31 -0.88
N VAL A 51 -3.12 2.80 -1.91
CA VAL A 51 -2.63 2.87 -3.29
C VAL A 51 -1.33 3.67 -3.36
N GLU A 52 -1.26 4.81 -2.67
CA GLU A 52 -0.07 5.65 -2.62
C GLU A 52 1.13 4.92 -2.00
N GLU A 53 0.96 4.28 -0.83
CA GLU A 53 2.02 3.49 -0.20
C GLU A 53 2.50 2.33 -1.08
N PHE A 54 1.59 1.58 -1.70
CA PHE A 54 1.97 0.52 -2.64
C PHE A 54 2.73 1.07 -3.84
N THR A 55 2.29 2.20 -4.39
CA THR A 55 2.95 2.85 -5.53
C THR A 55 4.38 3.27 -5.16
N GLN A 56 4.58 3.90 -4.01
CA GLN A 56 5.91 4.30 -3.54
C GLN A 56 6.85 3.11 -3.36
N MET A 57 6.36 1.98 -2.86
CA MET A 57 7.16 0.79 -2.61
C MET A 57 7.41 -0.04 -3.88
N LEU A 58 6.48 -0.07 -4.83
CA LEU A 58 6.54 -0.93 -6.02
C LEU A 58 7.12 -0.25 -7.26
N ALA A 59 6.94 1.07 -7.41
CA ALA A 59 7.47 1.79 -8.58
C ALA A 59 9.00 1.71 -8.72
N PRO A 60 9.82 1.80 -7.63
CA PRO A 60 11.26 1.60 -7.71
C PRO A 60 11.68 0.19 -8.16
N LEU A 61 10.77 -0.79 -8.05
CA LEU A 61 10.97 -2.18 -8.47
C LEU A 61 10.49 -2.45 -9.90
N GLY A 62 10.04 -1.41 -10.61
CA GLY A 62 9.58 -1.50 -12.00
C GLY A 62 8.13 -1.96 -12.16
N TYR A 63 7.30 -1.81 -11.13
CA TYR A 63 5.86 -2.07 -11.22
C TYR A 63 5.07 -0.78 -11.41
N GLN A 64 4.07 -0.83 -12.27
CA GLN A 64 3.01 0.17 -12.37
C GLN A 64 1.80 -0.34 -11.60
N VAL A 65 1.45 0.39 -10.54
CA VAL A 65 0.29 0.05 -9.70
C VAL A 65 -0.99 0.55 -10.36
N ARG A 66 -1.99 -0.32 -10.44
CA ARG A 66 -3.37 -0.01 -10.71
C ARG A 66 -4.23 -0.46 -9.54
N SER A 67 -5.37 0.18 -9.36
CA SER A 67 -6.27 -0.10 -8.24
C SER A 67 -7.73 -0.13 -8.68
N LEU A 68 -8.64 -0.44 -7.77
CA LEU A 68 -10.08 -0.36 -8.03
C LEU A 68 -10.54 1.08 -8.34
N LEU A 69 -9.77 2.11 -7.96
CA LEU A 69 -10.05 3.52 -8.29
C LEU A 69 -9.87 3.83 -9.78
N ASP A 70 -9.12 2.99 -10.51
CA ASP A 70 -8.84 3.17 -11.95
C ASP A 70 -9.88 2.49 -12.83
N LEU A 71 -10.86 1.82 -12.23
CA LEU A 71 -11.93 1.11 -12.97
C LEU A 71 -13.10 2.04 -13.26
N GLU A 72 -13.71 1.88 -14.44
CA GLU A 72 -14.92 2.62 -14.82
C GLU A 72 -16.15 2.20 -13.99
N GLU A 73 -16.22 0.92 -13.63
CA GLU A 73 -17.28 0.36 -12.78
C GLU A 73 -16.70 -0.05 -11.43
N ALA A 74 -17.30 0.42 -10.35
CA ALA A 74 -16.92 0.02 -9.00
C ALA A 74 -17.18 -1.48 -8.78
N ILE A 75 -16.24 -2.14 -8.13
CA ILE A 75 -16.42 -3.50 -7.62
C ILE A 75 -16.76 -3.38 -6.14
N ASP A 76 -18.00 -3.72 -5.78
CA ASP A 76 -18.41 -3.80 -4.38
C ASP A 76 -18.03 -5.18 -3.83
N ILE A 77 -17.22 -5.20 -2.78
CA ILE A 77 -16.71 -6.43 -2.19
C ILE A 77 -17.08 -6.44 -0.70
N GLU A 78 -17.95 -7.36 -0.33
CA GLU A 78 -18.32 -7.57 1.08
C GLU A 78 -17.20 -8.29 1.84
N GLU A 79 -16.61 -7.59 2.81
CA GLU A 79 -15.58 -8.13 3.70
C GLU A 79 -16.24 -8.76 4.93
N ASN A 80 -16.56 -10.06 4.84
CA ASN A 80 -17.22 -10.83 5.90
C ASN A 80 -16.30 -11.85 6.60
N GLY A 81 -15.01 -11.81 6.31
CA GLY A 81 -14.00 -12.62 6.99
C GLY A 81 -13.77 -12.19 8.44
N THR A 82 -13.29 -13.12 9.24
CA THR A 82 -13.00 -12.96 10.67
C THR A 82 -11.52 -12.64 10.94
N THR A 83 -10.67 -12.81 9.94
CA THR A 83 -9.24 -12.51 9.98
C THR A 83 -8.83 -11.57 8.85
N PHE A 84 -7.67 -10.93 9.01
CA PHE A 84 -7.08 -10.09 7.95
C PHE A 84 -6.78 -10.91 6.69
N GLU A 85 -6.32 -12.15 6.88
CA GLU A 85 -5.99 -13.08 5.80
C GLU A 85 -7.23 -13.45 4.99
N GLU A 86 -8.33 -13.77 5.65
CA GLU A 86 -9.61 -14.09 4.99
C GLU A 86 -10.12 -12.90 4.19
N ASN A 87 -10.17 -11.70 4.79
CA ASN A 87 -10.64 -10.50 4.10
C ASN A 87 -9.73 -10.13 2.92
N ALA A 88 -8.42 -10.28 3.06
CA ALA A 88 -7.48 -10.06 1.97
C ALA A 88 -7.79 -11.01 0.80
N LEU A 89 -7.95 -12.33 1.05
CA LEU A 89 -8.28 -13.27 -0.03
C LEU A 89 -9.66 -13.03 -0.63
N ILE A 90 -10.67 -12.70 0.15
CA ILE A 90 -12.02 -12.35 -0.36
C ILE A 90 -11.90 -11.22 -1.39
N LYS A 91 -11.17 -10.15 -1.06
CA LYS A 91 -10.96 -9.02 -1.98
C LYS A 91 -10.19 -9.41 -3.24
N ALA A 92 -9.10 -10.17 -3.08
CA ALA A 92 -8.29 -10.58 -4.22
C ALA A 92 -9.06 -11.48 -5.19
N ARG A 93 -9.81 -12.46 -4.67
CA ARG A 93 -10.67 -13.36 -5.47
C ARG A 93 -11.73 -12.59 -6.25
N ALA A 94 -12.52 -11.75 -5.57
CA ALA A 94 -13.59 -10.99 -6.20
C ALA A 94 -13.08 -10.10 -7.35
N ALA A 95 -11.92 -9.46 -7.16
CA ALA A 95 -11.31 -8.66 -8.20
C ALA A 95 -10.70 -9.53 -9.33
N HIS A 96 -10.09 -10.67 -9.00
CA HIS A 96 -9.56 -11.63 -9.99
C HIS A 96 -10.68 -12.20 -10.88
N GLU A 97 -11.79 -12.63 -10.30
CA GLU A 97 -12.96 -13.14 -11.03
C GLU A 97 -13.53 -12.12 -12.00
N ARG A 98 -13.49 -10.83 -11.68
CA ARG A 98 -14.01 -9.75 -12.52
C ARG A 98 -13.01 -9.31 -13.61
N LEU A 99 -11.71 -9.30 -13.28
CA LEU A 99 -10.67 -8.71 -14.13
C LEU A 99 -9.87 -9.76 -14.94
N HIS A 100 -9.94 -11.03 -14.54
CA HIS A 100 -9.22 -12.15 -15.17
C HIS A 100 -7.70 -11.88 -15.29
N THR A 101 -7.09 -11.30 -14.26
CA THR A 101 -5.65 -11.00 -14.17
C THR A 101 -5.13 -11.33 -12.77
N ALA A 102 -3.82 -11.35 -12.59
CA ALA A 102 -3.25 -11.46 -11.27
C ALA A 102 -3.60 -10.22 -10.42
N VAL A 103 -4.03 -10.46 -9.18
CA VAL A 103 -4.50 -9.41 -8.27
C VAL A 103 -3.85 -9.58 -6.92
N ILE A 104 -3.40 -8.48 -6.33
CA ILE A 104 -3.12 -8.39 -4.90
C ILE A 104 -4.22 -7.61 -4.19
N SER A 105 -4.38 -7.86 -2.91
CA SER A 105 -5.25 -7.10 -2.02
C SER A 105 -4.55 -6.82 -0.71
N ASP A 106 -5.07 -5.92 0.08
CA ASP A 106 -4.58 -5.59 1.41
C ASP A 106 -5.74 -5.54 2.40
N ASP A 107 -5.66 -6.33 3.45
CA ASP A 107 -6.43 -6.08 4.67
C ASP A 107 -5.50 -5.83 5.85
N SER A 108 -5.77 -4.75 6.59
CA SER A 108 -4.84 -4.27 7.61
C SER A 108 -5.54 -3.48 8.70
N GLY A 109 -4.98 -3.53 9.89
CA GLY A 109 -5.53 -2.80 11.01
C GLY A 109 -4.62 -2.75 12.22
N LEU A 110 -5.10 -2.02 13.22
CA LEU A 110 -4.50 -1.87 14.53
C LEU A 110 -5.09 -2.90 15.48
N ALA A 111 -4.26 -3.62 16.20
CA ALA A 111 -4.68 -4.49 17.31
C ALA A 111 -4.02 -4.00 18.60
N VAL A 112 -4.82 -3.68 19.61
CA VAL A 112 -4.38 -3.13 20.90
C VAL A 112 -4.51 -4.21 21.97
N ASP A 113 -3.42 -4.54 22.65
CA ASP A 113 -3.35 -5.66 23.59
C ASP A 113 -4.35 -5.49 24.74
N ALA A 114 -4.45 -4.30 25.34
CA ALA A 114 -5.39 -3.99 26.42
C ALA A 114 -6.87 -3.89 26.01
N MET A 115 -7.15 -4.08 24.70
CA MET A 115 -8.49 -4.09 24.12
C MET A 115 -8.81 -5.44 23.45
N ASP A 116 -8.17 -6.53 23.89
CA ASP A 116 -8.32 -7.88 23.33
C ASP A 116 -8.12 -7.94 21.80
N GLY A 117 -7.20 -7.13 21.28
CA GLY A 117 -6.90 -7.02 19.85
C GLY A 117 -7.84 -6.11 19.06
N ALA A 118 -8.82 -5.47 19.69
CA ALA A 118 -9.63 -4.46 18.99
C ALA A 118 -8.77 -3.21 18.65
N PRO A 119 -9.11 -2.47 17.57
CA PRO A 119 -10.21 -2.68 16.62
C PRO A 119 -10.02 -3.87 15.65
N GLY A 120 -8.80 -4.39 15.44
CA GLY A 120 -8.53 -5.56 14.62
C GLY A 120 -9.04 -5.39 13.18
N VAL A 121 -9.73 -6.40 12.63
CA VAL A 121 -10.33 -6.38 11.28
C VAL A 121 -11.40 -5.29 11.11
N TYR A 122 -11.86 -4.71 12.20
CA TYR A 122 -12.83 -3.62 12.17
C TYR A 122 -12.18 -2.23 12.14
N SER A 123 -10.86 -2.13 11.98
CA SER A 123 -10.10 -0.87 12.06
C SER A 123 -10.68 0.25 11.21
N ALA A 124 -11.07 -0.01 9.97
CA ALA A 124 -11.64 1.01 9.08
C ALA A 124 -13.01 1.51 9.55
N ARG A 125 -13.86 0.58 10.07
CA ARG A 125 -15.26 0.85 10.50
C ARG A 125 -15.43 0.95 12.01
N PHE A 126 -14.32 0.98 12.77
CA PHE A 126 -14.35 1.13 14.23
C PHE A 126 -15.11 2.38 14.64
N LEU A 127 -16.01 2.26 15.62
CA LEU A 127 -16.96 3.31 16.06
C LEU A 127 -17.90 3.83 14.95
N GLY A 128 -18.01 3.13 13.81
CA GLY A 128 -18.83 3.51 12.66
C GLY A 128 -18.03 4.03 11.48
N TYR A 129 -18.59 3.89 10.27
CA TYR A 129 -17.92 4.29 9.01
C TYR A 129 -17.69 5.80 8.94
N ASP A 130 -18.62 6.60 9.45
CA ASP A 130 -18.59 8.06 9.36
C ASP A 130 -17.77 8.73 10.48
N THR A 131 -17.23 7.93 11.41
CA THR A 131 -16.40 8.46 12.50
C THR A 131 -15.01 8.80 11.98
N ASP A 132 -14.56 10.03 12.19
CA ASP A 132 -13.23 10.48 11.81
C ASP A 132 -12.13 9.82 12.65
N TYR A 133 -10.91 9.79 12.10
CA TYR A 133 -9.78 9.15 12.78
C TYR A 133 -9.30 9.89 14.03
N ALA A 134 -9.51 11.19 14.15
CA ALA A 134 -9.15 11.92 15.38
C ALA A 134 -9.99 11.41 16.55
N THR A 135 -11.30 11.23 16.34
CA THR A 135 -12.22 10.63 17.32
C THR A 135 -11.86 9.18 17.65
N LYS A 136 -11.58 8.34 16.63
CA LYS A 136 -11.15 6.94 16.83
C LYS A 136 -9.84 6.86 17.63
N ASN A 137 -8.89 7.71 17.31
CA ASN A 137 -7.58 7.77 17.95
C ASN A 137 -7.71 8.20 19.42
N GLN A 138 -8.47 9.26 19.69
CA GLN A 138 -8.68 9.71 21.05
C GLN A 138 -9.39 8.66 21.90
N TYR A 139 -10.40 7.99 21.34
CA TYR A 139 -11.07 6.89 22.03
C TYR A 139 -10.10 5.77 22.45
N ILE A 140 -9.21 5.33 21.55
CA ILE A 140 -8.22 4.28 21.86
C ILE A 140 -7.27 4.75 22.96
N ILE A 141 -6.75 6.00 22.88
CA ILE A 141 -5.89 6.56 23.91
C ILE A 141 -6.58 6.51 25.28
N ASP A 142 -7.86 6.91 25.35
CA ASP A 142 -8.63 6.94 26.58
C ASP A 142 -8.87 5.53 27.15
N GLN A 143 -9.08 4.51 26.27
CA GLN A 143 -9.27 3.12 26.68
C GLN A 143 -8.02 2.51 27.33
N VAL A 144 -6.83 2.98 26.96
CA VAL A 144 -5.55 2.44 27.45
C VAL A 144 -4.83 3.37 28.44
N LYS A 145 -5.49 4.44 28.90
CA LYS A 145 -4.89 5.50 29.74
C LYS A 145 -4.18 4.93 30.97
N ASP A 146 -4.82 3.99 31.65
CA ASP A 146 -4.35 3.40 32.91
C ASP A 146 -4.02 1.88 32.73
N LYS A 147 -3.69 1.46 31.51
CA LYS A 147 -3.39 0.07 31.15
C LYS A 147 -2.06 -0.01 30.40
N GLU A 148 -1.64 -1.24 30.11
CA GLU A 148 -0.54 -1.49 29.18
C GLU A 148 -0.89 -0.97 27.78
N ARG A 149 0.08 -0.35 27.11
CA ARG A 149 -0.13 0.35 25.84
C ARG A 149 0.33 -0.47 24.63
N GLY A 150 0.69 -1.72 24.83
CA GLY A 150 1.14 -2.59 23.76
C GLY A 150 0.13 -2.67 22.62
N ALA A 151 0.64 -2.52 21.40
CA ALA A 151 -0.17 -2.61 20.19
C ALA A 151 0.62 -3.15 19.01
N GLN A 152 -0.08 -3.59 17.98
CA GLN A 152 0.54 -3.96 16.72
C GLN A 152 -0.30 -3.49 15.55
N PHE A 153 0.37 -3.09 14.47
CA PHE A 153 -0.24 -3.09 13.15
C PHE A 153 -0.04 -4.44 12.47
N VAL A 154 -1.09 -4.91 11.84
CA VAL A 154 -1.11 -6.14 11.03
C VAL A 154 -1.52 -5.78 9.60
N CYS A 155 -0.84 -6.35 8.62
CA CYS A 155 -1.24 -6.33 7.22
C CYS A 155 -1.18 -7.74 6.67
N ALA A 156 -2.27 -8.20 6.07
CA ALA A 156 -2.30 -9.38 5.23
C ALA A 156 -2.45 -8.95 3.77
N ILE A 157 -1.53 -9.37 2.91
CA ILE A 157 -1.63 -9.23 1.47
C ILE A 157 -2.09 -10.57 0.90
N GLY A 158 -3.30 -10.60 0.34
CA GLY A 158 -3.80 -11.71 -0.48
C GLY A 158 -3.29 -11.54 -1.91
N TYR A 159 -2.84 -12.61 -2.53
CA TYR A 159 -2.43 -12.68 -3.92
C TYR A 159 -3.16 -13.82 -4.61
N VAL A 160 -3.85 -13.51 -5.70
CA VAL A 160 -4.43 -14.48 -6.62
C VAL A 160 -3.69 -14.33 -7.94
N ALA A 161 -3.00 -15.39 -8.36
CA ALA A 161 -2.25 -15.42 -9.61
C ALA A 161 -3.17 -15.59 -10.83
N GLU A 162 -2.64 -15.44 -12.04
CA GLU A 162 -3.41 -15.61 -13.29
C GLU A 162 -4.03 -17.01 -13.43
N ASP A 163 -3.38 -18.05 -12.87
CA ASP A 163 -3.87 -19.43 -12.89
C ASP A 163 -4.87 -19.74 -11.75
N GLY A 164 -5.22 -18.73 -10.94
CA GLY A 164 -6.12 -18.87 -9.80
C GLY A 164 -5.47 -19.40 -8.52
N SER A 165 -4.14 -19.64 -8.52
CA SER A 165 -3.46 -20.03 -7.28
C SER A 165 -3.41 -18.86 -6.27
N GLU A 166 -3.55 -19.18 -4.99
CA GLU A 166 -3.73 -18.21 -3.92
C GLU A 166 -2.61 -18.27 -2.89
N HIS A 167 -2.17 -17.10 -2.45
CA HIS A 167 -1.15 -16.95 -1.42
C HIS A 167 -1.49 -15.79 -0.49
N VAL A 168 -1.01 -15.87 0.75
CA VAL A 168 -1.15 -14.79 1.74
C VAL A 168 0.21 -14.47 2.35
N PHE A 169 0.49 -13.18 2.47
CA PHE A 169 1.73 -12.66 3.04
C PHE A 169 1.41 -11.70 4.17
N THR A 170 1.73 -12.08 5.41
CA THR A 170 1.44 -11.26 6.58
C THR A 170 2.68 -10.52 7.07
N GLY A 171 2.51 -9.23 7.35
CA GLY A 171 3.50 -8.38 8.00
C GLY A 171 2.94 -7.77 9.28
N ILE A 172 3.75 -7.75 10.33
CA ILE A 172 3.39 -7.22 11.65
C ILE A 172 4.47 -6.26 12.11
N VAL A 173 4.07 -5.13 12.68
CA VAL A 173 4.96 -4.24 13.42
C VAL A 173 4.41 -4.05 14.83
N ARG A 174 5.25 -4.30 15.83
CA ARG A 174 4.94 -4.07 17.25
C ARG A 174 5.32 -2.65 17.64
N GLY A 175 4.50 -2.04 18.47
CA GLY A 175 4.69 -0.71 19.02
C GLY A 175 3.78 -0.51 20.23
N GLU A 176 3.50 0.74 20.54
CA GLU A 176 2.70 1.14 21.68
C GLU A 176 1.72 2.25 21.28
N ILE A 177 0.60 2.35 22.00
CA ILE A 177 -0.30 3.50 21.87
C ILE A 177 0.34 4.72 22.55
N ALA A 178 0.58 5.78 21.82
CA ALA A 178 1.10 7.04 22.34
C ALA A 178 0.13 7.65 23.38
N PRO A 179 0.62 8.44 24.36
CA PRO A 179 -0.21 9.08 25.36
C PRO A 179 -1.11 10.20 24.81
N GLN A 180 -0.80 10.68 23.61
CA GLN A 180 -1.53 11.72 22.89
C GLN A 180 -1.36 11.56 21.40
N ILE A 181 -2.25 12.16 20.61
CA ILE A 181 -2.11 12.25 19.15
C ILE A 181 -0.88 13.11 18.83
N SER A 182 0.03 12.61 17.98
CA SER A 182 1.27 13.28 17.60
C SER A 182 1.59 13.04 16.12
N GLY A 183 2.04 14.10 15.43
CA GLY A 183 2.37 14.07 14.00
C GLY A 183 1.17 14.31 13.10
N GLU A 184 1.46 14.69 11.85
CA GLU A 184 0.46 15.05 10.84
C GLU A 184 0.58 14.24 9.55
N LYS A 185 1.58 13.34 9.48
CA LYS A 185 1.83 12.49 8.32
C LYS A 185 1.09 11.16 8.42
N GLY A 186 1.13 10.39 7.34
CA GLY A 186 0.47 9.09 7.29
C GLY A 186 -1.05 9.19 7.29
N PHE A 187 -1.72 8.16 7.80
CA PHE A 187 -3.18 8.09 7.88
C PHE A 187 -3.63 7.14 8.98
N GLY A 188 -4.94 7.17 9.28
CA GLY A 188 -5.56 6.22 10.19
C GLY A 188 -5.08 6.37 11.63
N TYR A 189 -4.46 5.33 12.14
CA TYR A 189 -3.96 5.25 13.51
C TYR A 189 -2.47 5.60 13.64
N ASP A 190 -1.80 6.02 12.57
CA ASP A 190 -0.38 6.42 12.61
C ASP A 190 -0.08 7.47 13.69
N PRO A 191 -0.95 8.48 13.93
CA PRO A 191 -0.70 9.52 14.95
C PRO A 191 -0.71 9.04 16.39
N ILE A 192 -1.17 7.82 16.65
CA ILE A 192 -1.18 7.21 17.99
C ILE A 192 -0.32 5.96 18.09
N PHE A 193 0.27 5.50 16.98
CA PHE A 193 1.13 4.33 16.98
C PHE A 193 2.58 4.74 17.18
N TYR A 194 3.06 4.68 18.44
CA TYR A 194 4.43 4.95 18.81
C TYR A 194 5.32 3.75 18.47
N TYR A 195 6.39 4.01 17.72
CA TYR A 195 7.38 3.00 17.36
C TYR A 195 8.65 3.22 18.16
N PRO A 196 8.93 2.40 19.20
CA PRO A 196 10.04 2.64 20.14
C PRO A 196 11.41 2.84 19.47
N PRO A 197 11.79 2.09 18.40
CA PRO A 197 13.10 2.31 17.78
C PRO A 197 13.29 3.69 17.14
N TYR A 198 12.20 4.40 16.82
CA TYR A 198 12.25 5.75 16.26
C TYR A 198 12.00 6.83 17.32
N HIS A 199 11.61 6.45 18.53
CA HIS A 199 11.17 7.37 19.60
C HIS A 199 10.09 8.36 19.12
N ALA A 200 9.22 7.94 18.22
CA ALA A 200 8.21 8.78 17.56
C ALA A 200 7.00 7.94 17.15
N THR A 201 5.87 8.60 16.89
CA THR A 201 4.74 7.97 16.21
C THR A 201 5.03 7.80 14.71
N LEU A 202 4.29 6.92 14.04
CA LEU A 202 4.44 6.76 12.60
C LEU A 202 3.98 7.99 11.80
N ALA A 203 3.23 8.90 12.41
CA ALA A 203 2.85 10.17 11.80
C ALA A 203 3.91 11.29 11.95
N GLU A 204 4.94 11.10 12.74
CA GLU A 204 6.03 12.06 12.92
C GLU A 204 7.22 11.80 11.98
N VAL A 205 7.37 10.56 11.50
CA VAL A 205 8.48 10.15 10.62
C VAL A 205 8.18 10.42 9.14
N SER A 206 9.19 10.28 8.28
CA SER A 206 8.96 10.35 6.82
C SER A 206 8.26 9.09 6.32
N GLU A 207 7.60 9.19 5.17
CA GLU A 207 6.98 8.03 4.51
C GLU A 207 7.99 6.92 4.22
N GLU A 208 9.20 7.30 3.79
CA GLU A 208 10.29 6.34 3.57
C GLU A 208 10.65 5.59 4.85
N GLN A 209 10.81 6.30 5.98
CA GLN A 209 11.07 5.68 7.28
C GLN A 209 9.92 4.78 7.73
N LYS A 210 8.67 5.24 7.55
CA LYS A 210 7.48 4.45 7.84
C LYS A 210 7.44 3.19 6.99
N ASN A 211 7.59 3.31 5.67
CA ASN A 211 7.53 2.18 4.73
C ASN A 211 8.61 1.13 5.01
N ALA A 212 9.79 1.54 5.47
CA ALA A 212 10.89 0.65 5.82
C ALA A 212 10.56 -0.30 7.01
N VAL A 213 9.68 0.11 7.93
CA VAL A 213 9.38 -0.65 9.15
C VAL A 213 7.93 -1.13 9.22
N SER A 214 7.03 -0.59 8.39
CA SER A 214 5.60 -0.80 8.49
C SER A 214 5.18 -2.27 8.26
N HIS A 215 4.02 -2.61 8.79
CA HIS A 215 3.35 -3.90 8.56
C HIS A 215 3.17 -4.18 7.06
N ARG A 216 2.70 -3.17 6.29
CA ARG A 216 2.53 -3.28 4.83
C ARG A 216 3.85 -3.49 4.10
N GLY A 217 4.90 -2.74 4.46
CA GLY A 217 6.23 -2.92 3.88
C GLY A 217 6.77 -4.33 4.12
N ARG A 218 6.58 -4.88 5.31
CA ARG A 218 6.99 -6.26 5.67
C ARG A 218 6.20 -7.33 4.92
N ALA A 219 4.89 -7.17 4.76
CA ALA A 219 4.06 -8.08 3.98
C ALA A 219 4.44 -8.03 2.50
N LEU A 220 4.61 -6.83 1.96
CA LEU A 220 5.00 -6.62 0.57
C LEU A 220 6.38 -7.19 0.24
N ALA A 221 7.35 -7.07 1.14
CA ALA A 221 8.68 -7.68 0.95
C ALA A 221 8.60 -9.20 0.76
N LYS A 222 7.71 -9.88 1.51
CA LYS A 222 7.47 -11.32 1.35
C LYS A 222 6.82 -11.66 0.01
N LEU A 223 5.80 -10.89 -0.41
CA LEU A 223 5.19 -11.04 -1.73
C LEU A 223 6.23 -10.87 -2.84
N ILE A 224 7.07 -9.83 -2.76
CA ILE A 224 8.11 -9.56 -3.77
C ILE A 224 9.13 -10.70 -3.83
N ALA A 225 9.59 -11.23 -2.70
CA ALA A 225 10.47 -12.39 -2.65
C ALA A 225 9.84 -13.61 -3.33
N PHE A 226 8.56 -13.87 -3.05
CA PHE A 226 7.79 -14.93 -3.70
C PHE A 226 7.72 -14.75 -5.24
N LEU A 227 7.34 -13.52 -5.70
CA LEU A 227 7.24 -13.22 -7.15
C LEU A 227 8.57 -13.32 -7.89
N LYS A 228 9.69 -13.19 -7.17
CA LYS A 228 11.05 -13.39 -7.72
C LYS A 228 11.53 -14.84 -7.66
N GLY A 229 10.78 -15.74 -7.03
CA GLY A 229 11.20 -17.11 -6.79
C GLY A 229 12.28 -17.25 -5.69
N GLU A 230 12.42 -16.24 -4.83
CA GLU A 230 13.42 -16.17 -3.73
C GLU A 230 12.89 -16.79 -2.42
N GLY A 231 11.93 -17.70 -2.46
CA GLY A 231 11.26 -18.18 -1.26
C GLY A 231 10.77 -19.62 -1.29
N GLN A 232 11.40 -20.49 -2.07
CA GLN A 232 11.13 -21.93 -2.07
C GLN A 232 12.21 -22.70 -1.33
#